data_a55ba3b289957bb28b504497fa68e08b
#
_entry.id   a55ba3b289957bb28b504497fa68e08b
#
_cell.length_a   1.000
_cell.length_b   1.000
_cell.length_c   1.000
_cell.angle_alpha   90.00
_cell.angle_beta   90.00
_cell.angle_gamma   90.00
#
_symmetry.space_group_name_H-M   'P 1'
#
loop_
_entity.id
_entity.type
_entity.pdbx_description
1 polymer ?
#
loop_
_entity_poly.entity_id
_entity_poly.type
_entity_poly.pdbx_seq_one_letter_code
_entity_poly.pdbx_strand_id
1 'polypeptide(L)'
;MSAVHEPSVKRSSLWSEEDVDPQVVPERYRLEEAFVPKGRYLDPEFLKLELEKVFPRTWLMACRLEELPGVGSYVEYRIGANSILIVRESMDSIRAYHNACRHRGTRLAAGRGRVGSIICPFHGWRWNLDGSIRLVPDREEFVPRSDDDLGLEPVRAELWGGFVFINMDPNAEPLLEYLDPIPTVFAPFQWDHMRYRWLKGVHAPCNWKTVLDGFLEAYHVPGTHPQLHRWDKSNQNLATLKEMEVRSWSPTAVYGKFARYASVGAKKAGEDRPLKKDPTNRGTLGAPDRRLSFAASVEYIAHDMHALENERSLRAAEELKTADIPEGMNPGQVYLQLLAKHSIADGLDWPTITPEQWAVAGTAWHVFPNTILLPNQGCVIGYRARPWGSDPDSCLFEMFSLDQIPVADYDKKWDFEPQFFENFMDADLGTILTQDLTNAEDITVGMHSPSFDGHRLSREQEMTIFNHHRVADHYLWTD
;
A
#
# COMPACT_ATOMS: atom_id res chain seq x y z
N MET A 1 -11.06 -21.16 -27.10
CA MET A 1 -10.12 -20.58 -26.13
C MET A 1 -9.64 -19.27 -26.72
N SER A 2 -10.33 -18.17 -26.47
CA SER A 2 -9.86 -16.84 -26.86
C SER A 2 -8.78 -16.42 -25.87
N ALA A 3 -7.63 -16.04 -26.38
CA ALA A 3 -6.57 -15.46 -25.58
C ALA A 3 -7.15 -14.26 -24.83
N VAL A 4 -7.07 -14.29 -23.50
CA VAL A 4 -7.33 -13.12 -22.67
C VAL A 4 -6.34 -12.06 -23.14
N HIS A 5 -6.86 -10.99 -23.74
CA HIS A 5 -6.04 -9.89 -24.20
C HIS A 5 -5.56 -9.19 -22.93
N GLU A 6 -4.31 -9.44 -22.52
CA GLU A 6 -3.66 -8.59 -21.53
C GLU A 6 -3.74 -7.16 -22.08
N PRO A 7 -4.16 -6.18 -21.25
CA PRO A 7 -4.16 -4.79 -21.70
C PRO A 7 -2.76 -4.47 -22.25
N SER A 8 -2.69 -3.93 -23.45
CA SER A 8 -1.43 -3.52 -24.05
C SER A 8 -0.87 -2.38 -23.22
N VAL A 9 0.03 -2.72 -22.29
CA VAL A 9 0.71 -1.76 -21.43
C VAL A 9 1.57 -0.88 -22.32
N LYS A 10 1.18 0.37 -22.50
CA LYS A 10 2.10 1.39 -23.00
C LYS A 10 3.17 1.55 -21.92
N ARG A 11 4.38 1.08 -22.20
CA ARG A 11 5.51 1.25 -21.29
C ARG A 11 5.76 2.75 -21.11
N SER A 12 5.88 3.19 -19.85
CA SER A 12 6.21 4.58 -19.54
C SER A 12 7.56 4.92 -20.16
N SER A 13 7.76 6.18 -20.53
CA SER A 13 9.02 6.68 -21.07
C SER A 13 10.21 6.53 -20.10
N LEU A 14 9.92 6.33 -18.82
CA LEU A 14 10.92 6.12 -17.77
C LEU A 14 11.35 4.65 -17.63
N TRP A 15 10.68 3.72 -18.29
CA TRP A 15 11.01 2.31 -18.29
C TRP A 15 11.62 1.89 -19.62
N SER A 16 12.93 1.70 -19.67
CA SER A 16 13.58 0.93 -20.72
C SER A 16 13.63 -0.55 -20.33
N GLU A 17 13.60 -1.45 -21.31
CA GLU A 17 13.82 -2.88 -21.06
C GLU A 17 15.26 -3.16 -20.62
N GLU A 18 16.13 -2.19 -20.80
CA GLU A 18 17.54 -2.27 -20.45
C GLU A 18 17.71 -1.94 -18.98
N ASP A 19 18.33 -2.84 -18.25
CA ASP A 19 18.80 -2.57 -16.89
C ASP A 19 19.81 -1.42 -16.93
N VAL A 20 19.89 -0.68 -15.84
CA VAL A 20 20.94 0.33 -15.65
C VAL A 20 22.30 -0.35 -15.83
N ASP A 21 23.23 0.29 -16.55
CA ASP A 21 24.57 -0.23 -16.73
C ASP A 21 25.19 -0.54 -15.34
N PRO A 22 25.51 -1.81 -15.06
CA PRO A 22 26.05 -2.17 -13.75
C PRO A 22 27.37 -1.43 -13.41
N GLN A 23 28.06 -0.85 -14.39
CA GLN A 23 29.30 -0.13 -14.17
C GLN A 23 29.09 1.25 -13.50
N VAL A 24 27.91 1.86 -13.67
CA VAL A 24 27.59 3.13 -12.99
C VAL A 24 27.13 2.92 -11.55
N VAL A 25 26.73 1.69 -11.18
CA VAL A 25 26.30 1.34 -9.83
C VAL A 25 27.52 0.97 -8.98
N PRO A 26 27.73 1.62 -7.83
CA PRO A 26 28.80 1.23 -6.92
C PRO A 26 28.73 -0.26 -6.56
N GLU A 27 29.86 -0.96 -6.55
CA GLU A 27 29.96 -2.42 -6.36
C GLU A 27 29.14 -2.90 -5.15
N ARG A 28 29.23 -2.18 -4.03
CA ARG A 28 28.51 -2.52 -2.79
C ARG A 28 26.98 -2.47 -2.88
N TYR A 29 26.44 -1.87 -3.95
CA TYR A 29 25.00 -1.76 -4.21
C TYR A 29 24.56 -2.47 -5.49
N ARG A 30 25.50 -3.05 -6.23
CA ARG A 30 25.21 -3.66 -7.53
C ARG A 30 24.32 -4.88 -7.37
N LEU A 31 23.21 -4.88 -8.11
CA LEU A 31 22.34 -6.05 -8.20
C LEU A 31 23.02 -7.15 -9.00
N GLU A 32 22.84 -8.37 -8.54
CA GLU A 32 23.17 -9.58 -9.29
C GLU A 32 21.90 -10.39 -9.53
N GLU A 33 21.98 -11.46 -10.31
CA GLU A 33 20.79 -12.25 -10.62
C GLU A 33 20.14 -12.80 -9.34
N ALA A 34 18.92 -12.33 -9.05
CA ALA A 34 18.16 -12.68 -7.85
C ALA A 34 18.91 -12.43 -6.52
N PHE A 35 19.83 -11.47 -6.51
CA PHE A 35 20.59 -11.09 -5.31
C PHE A 35 20.56 -9.58 -5.12
N VAL A 36 20.22 -9.17 -3.88
CA VAL A 36 20.18 -7.75 -3.47
C VAL A 36 21.14 -7.54 -2.31
N PRO A 37 22.24 -6.76 -2.50
CA PRO A 37 23.19 -6.50 -1.43
C PRO A 37 22.55 -5.84 -0.21
N LYS A 38 22.94 -6.26 0.99
CA LYS A 38 22.41 -5.69 2.25
C LYS A 38 22.66 -4.19 2.42
N GLY A 39 23.68 -3.63 1.73
CA GLY A 39 23.94 -2.20 1.73
C GLY A 39 22.77 -1.36 1.24
N ARG A 40 21.89 -1.90 0.41
CA ARG A 40 20.67 -1.22 -0.03
C ARG A 40 19.64 -1.05 1.09
N TYR A 41 19.78 -1.79 2.18
CA TYR A 41 18.90 -1.71 3.36
C TYR A 41 19.57 -1.01 4.54
N LEU A 42 20.87 -1.25 4.76
CA LEU A 42 21.55 -0.86 5.99
C LEU A 42 22.47 0.36 5.85
N ASP A 43 22.84 0.74 4.61
CA ASP A 43 23.79 1.85 4.42
C ASP A 43 23.07 3.20 4.47
N PRO A 44 23.39 4.09 5.44
CA PRO A 44 22.81 5.43 5.50
C PRO A 44 23.04 6.26 4.23
N GLU A 45 24.15 6.03 3.50
CA GLU A 45 24.39 6.73 2.22
C GLU A 45 23.44 6.26 1.13
N PHE A 46 23.04 4.98 1.13
CA PHE A 46 22.02 4.51 0.19
C PHE A 46 20.65 5.11 0.50
N LEU A 47 20.27 5.12 1.78
CA LEU A 47 19.02 5.79 2.21
C LEU A 47 19.01 7.27 1.83
N LYS A 48 20.15 7.96 1.99
CA LYS A 48 20.28 9.35 1.58
C LYS A 48 20.04 9.52 0.07
N LEU A 49 20.58 8.63 -0.76
CA LEU A 49 20.35 8.64 -2.20
C LEU A 49 18.86 8.42 -2.54
N GLU A 50 18.18 7.49 -1.86
CA GLU A 50 16.75 7.29 -2.04
C GLU A 50 15.96 8.55 -1.71
N LEU A 51 16.27 9.22 -0.59
CA LEU A 51 15.62 10.45 -0.15
C LEU A 51 15.89 11.65 -1.07
N GLU A 52 17.01 11.68 -1.75
CA GLU A 52 17.39 12.76 -2.67
C GLU A 52 16.92 12.52 -4.11
N LYS A 53 16.85 11.25 -4.57
CA LYS A 53 16.66 10.95 -5.98
C LYS A 53 15.40 10.14 -6.30
N VAL A 54 14.93 9.28 -5.41
CA VAL A 54 13.77 8.43 -5.66
C VAL A 54 12.49 9.15 -5.22
N PHE A 55 12.36 9.45 -3.95
CA PHE A 55 11.12 10.00 -3.41
C PHE A 55 10.73 11.37 -3.99
N PRO A 56 11.65 12.30 -4.28
CA PRO A 56 11.25 13.57 -4.89
C PRO A 56 10.78 13.46 -6.33
N ARG A 57 11.16 12.42 -7.05
CA ARG A 57 10.89 12.23 -8.48
C ARG A 57 9.77 11.23 -8.77
N THR A 58 9.11 10.71 -7.75
CA THR A 58 8.05 9.71 -7.86
C THR A 58 6.73 10.24 -7.32
N TRP A 59 5.61 9.71 -7.83
CA TRP A 59 4.31 10.00 -7.25
C TRP A 59 4.10 9.22 -5.96
N LEU A 60 3.92 9.96 -4.87
CA LEU A 60 3.74 9.41 -3.53
C LEU A 60 2.28 9.50 -3.12
N MET A 61 1.67 8.40 -2.75
CA MET A 61 0.34 8.39 -2.16
C MET A 61 0.40 9.07 -0.78
N ALA A 62 -0.16 10.26 -0.65
CA ALA A 62 0.03 11.08 0.55
C ALA A 62 -1.12 10.99 1.55
N CYS A 63 -2.35 11.13 1.11
CA CYS A 63 -3.55 11.06 1.96
C CYS A 63 -4.78 10.71 1.12
N ARG A 64 -5.96 10.67 1.74
CA ARG A 64 -7.24 10.55 1.02
C ARG A 64 -8.06 11.84 1.11
N LEU A 65 -9.03 11.97 0.20
CA LEU A 65 -9.91 13.15 0.15
C LEU A 65 -10.70 13.38 1.43
N GLU A 66 -11.10 12.32 2.14
CA GLU A 66 -11.81 12.43 3.42
C GLU A 66 -10.95 13.03 4.55
N GLU A 67 -9.62 13.02 4.40
CA GLU A 67 -8.72 13.73 5.32
C GLU A 67 -8.72 15.25 5.08
N LEU A 68 -9.29 15.69 3.97
CA LEU A 68 -9.42 17.08 3.55
C LEU A 68 -10.89 17.46 3.34
N PRO A 69 -11.77 17.35 4.36
CA PRO A 69 -13.22 17.36 4.20
C PRO A 69 -13.82 18.71 3.75
N GLY A 70 -13.07 19.79 3.75
CA GLY A 70 -13.58 21.10 3.36
C GLY A 70 -12.50 22.09 3.02
N VAL A 71 -12.88 23.20 2.43
CA VAL A 71 -11.96 24.30 2.05
C VAL A 71 -11.12 24.71 3.24
N GLY A 72 -9.81 24.78 3.04
CA GLY A 72 -8.82 25.09 4.06
C GLY A 72 -8.39 23.91 4.92
N SER A 73 -9.00 22.72 4.79
CA SER A 73 -8.46 21.51 5.41
C SER A 73 -7.08 21.21 4.87
N TYR A 74 -6.17 20.78 5.75
CA TYR A 74 -4.79 20.45 5.35
C TYR A 74 -4.26 19.20 6.05
N VAL A 75 -3.30 18.57 5.38
CA VAL A 75 -2.48 17.45 5.89
C VAL A 75 -1.01 17.76 5.61
N GLU A 76 -0.15 17.55 6.60
CA GLU A 76 1.30 17.53 6.42
C GLU A 76 1.75 16.12 6.04
N TYR A 77 2.47 16.00 4.93
CA TYR A 77 3.16 14.77 4.53
C TYR A 77 4.67 14.95 4.70
N ARG A 78 5.32 14.05 5.46
CA ARG A 78 6.75 14.11 5.72
C ARG A 78 7.46 12.89 5.16
N ILE A 79 8.62 13.14 4.51
CA ILE A 79 9.51 12.10 4.03
C ILE A 79 10.96 12.61 4.04
N GLY A 80 11.83 11.95 4.80
CA GLY A 80 13.17 12.48 5.06
C GLY A 80 13.13 13.91 5.59
N ALA A 81 13.88 14.80 4.96
CA ALA A 81 13.89 16.23 5.29
C ALA A 81 12.70 17.01 4.70
N ASN A 82 11.96 16.40 3.77
CA ASN A 82 10.86 17.09 3.10
C ASN A 82 9.60 17.08 3.97
N SER A 83 9.00 18.24 4.11
CA SER A 83 7.66 18.45 4.67
C SER A 83 6.80 19.13 3.60
N ILE A 84 5.71 18.51 3.24
CA ILE A 84 4.77 18.98 2.21
C ILE A 84 3.44 19.28 2.86
N LEU A 85 2.93 20.47 2.60
CA LEU A 85 1.61 20.92 3.05
C LEU A 85 0.61 20.68 1.92
N ILE A 86 -0.33 19.79 2.12
CA ILE A 86 -1.41 19.48 1.19
C ILE A 86 -2.66 20.19 1.72
N VAL A 87 -3.30 21.02 0.90
CA VAL A 87 -4.43 21.83 1.33
C VAL A 87 -5.59 21.76 0.33
N ARG A 88 -6.81 21.71 0.83
CA ARG A 88 -8.01 21.85 0.00
C ARG A 88 -8.27 23.32 -0.27
N GLU A 89 -7.91 23.79 -1.47
CA GLU A 89 -8.07 25.15 -1.90
C GLU A 89 -9.54 25.49 -2.16
N SER A 90 -10.23 24.62 -2.89
CA SER A 90 -11.67 24.68 -3.16
C SER A 90 -12.28 23.26 -3.05
N MET A 91 -13.59 23.13 -3.22
CA MET A 91 -14.21 21.80 -3.20
C MET A 91 -13.69 20.91 -4.34
N ASP A 92 -13.25 21.51 -5.43
CA ASP A 92 -12.80 20.84 -6.65
C ASP A 92 -11.27 20.87 -6.83
N SER A 93 -10.54 21.52 -5.91
CA SER A 93 -9.09 21.73 -6.05
C SER A 93 -8.32 21.40 -4.78
N ILE A 94 -7.27 20.58 -4.96
CA ILE A 94 -6.24 20.30 -3.96
C ILE A 94 -4.94 20.94 -4.45
N ARG A 95 -4.22 21.58 -3.54
CA ARG A 95 -2.88 22.14 -3.76
C ARG A 95 -1.90 21.51 -2.79
N ALA A 96 -0.65 21.45 -3.19
CA ALA A 96 0.44 21.07 -2.30
C ALA A 96 1.61 22.03 -2.44
N TYR A 97 2.33 22.25 -1.35
CA TYR A 97 3.45 23.18 -1.26
C TYR A 97 4.55 22.60 -0.40
N HIS A 98 5.80 22.97 -0.68
CA HIS A 98 6.86 22.83 0.32
C HIS A 98 6.46 23.59 1.58
N ASN A 99 6.40 22.90 2.72
CA ASN A 99 5.90 23.43 3.99
C ASN A 99 6.94 24.33 4.69
N ALA A 100 7.38 25.36 3.98
CA ALA A 100 8.46 26.26 4.42
C ALA A 100 8.12 27.72 4.09
N CYS A 101 8.20 28.58 5.08
CA CYS A 101 8.02 30.02 4.92
C CYS A 101 9.08 30.62 4.00
N ARG A 102 8.68 31.41 3.00
CA ARG A 102 9.58 32.07 2.03
C ARG A 102 10.49 33.13 2.66
N HIS A 103 10.24 33.49 3.93
CA HIS A 103 11.08 34.44 4.66
C HIS A 103 12.36 33.77 5.21
N ARG A 104 12.20 32.77 6.13
CA ARG A 104 13.31 32.14 6.84
C ARG A 104 13.11 30.62 7.07
N GLY A 105 12.28 29.98 6.23
CA GLY A 105 12.13 28.54 6.22
C GLY A 105 11.28 27.93 7.35
N THR A 106 10.62 28.76 8.19
CA THR A 106 9.78 28.23 9.28
C THR A 106 8.68 27.32 8.72
N ARG A 107 8.52 26.13 9.31
CA ARG A 107 7.42 25.22 8.98
C ARG A 107 6.08 25.91 9.22
N LEU A 108 5.20 25.92 8.20
CA LEU A 108 3.95 26.69 8.20
C LEU A 108 2.82 26.00 8.96
N ALA A 109 2.73 24.68 8.84
CA ALA A 109 1.71 23.89 9.50
C ALA A 109 2.26 22.52 9.89
N ALA A 110 1.65 21.87 10.89
CA ALA A 110 2.01 20.56 11.36
C ALA A 110 0.79 19.65 11.44
N GLY A 111 0.99 18.35 11.14
CA GLY A 111 -0.04 17.34 11.22
C GLY A 111 -1.23 17.63 10.30
N ARG A 112 -2.41 17.79 10.85
CA ARG A 112 -3.65 18.06 10.10
C ARG A 112 -4.49 19.12 10.81
N GLY A 113 -5.32 19.80 10.04
CA GLY A 113 -6.18 20.86 10.57
C GLY A 113 -6.95 21.60 9.49
N ARG A 114 -7.44 22.79 9.84
CA ARG A 114 -8.17 23.65 8.92
C ARG A 114 -7.80 25.12 9.12
N VAL A 115 -7.53 25.81 8.03
CA VAL A 115 -7.16 27.25 8.04
C VAL A 115 -7.93 28.02 6.96
N GLY A 116 -8.18 29.31 7.20
CA GLY A 116 -8.73 30.20 6.17
C GLY A 116 -7.66 30.83 5.28
N SER A 117 -6.41 30.80 5.71
CA SER A 117 -5.21 31.23 4.98
C SER A 117 -3.99 30.57 5.64
N ILE A 118 -2.91 30.38 4.90
CA ILE A 118 -1.67 29.82 5.43
C ILE A 118 -0.89 30.97 6.08
N ILE A 119 -0.57 30.83 7.37
CA ILE A 119 0.07 31.90 8.15
C ILE A 119 1.35 31.36 8.77
N CYS A 120 2.48 32.05 8.51
CA CYS A 120 3.73 31.74 9.19
C CYS A 120 3.62 32.07 10.68
N PRO A 121 3.86 31.12 11.60
CA PRO A 121 3.75 31.36 13.02
C PRO A 121 4.86 32.27 13.59
N PHE A 122 5.91 32.56 12.80
CA PHE A 122 7.06 33.34 13.26
C PHE A 122 6.84 34.86 13.12
N HIS A 123 6.59 35.36 11.88
CA HIS A 123 6.45 36.80 11.63
C HIS A 123 5.13 37.18 10.95
N GLY A 124 4.18 36.24 10.85
CA GLY A 124 2.84 36.50 10.34
C GLY A 124 2.72 36.70 8.82
N TRP A 125 3.75 36.29 8.04
CA TRP A 125 3.57 36.26 6.59
C TRP A 125 2.39 35.36 6.25
N ARG A 126 1.59 35.77 5.25
CA ARG A 126 0.34 35.08 4.91
C ARG A 126 0.28 34.78 3.43
N TRP A 127 -0.27 33.63 3.14
CA TRP A 127 -0.61 33.20 1.79
C TRP A 127 -2.09 32.83 1.72
N ASN A 128 -2.67 33.02 0.55
CA ASN A 128 -3.95 32.45 0.21
C ASN A 128 -3.82 30.91 0.11
N LEU A 129 -4.95 30.20 0.01
CA LEU A 129 -4.91 28.73 -0.12
C LEU A 129 -4.34 28.27 -1.47
N ASP A 130 -4.35 29.13 -2.49
CA ASP A 130 -3.72 28.91 -3.80
C ASP A 130 -2.19 29.13 -3.78
N GLY A 131 -1.60 29.45 -2.63
CA GLY A 131 -0.17 29.68 -2.44
C GLY A 131 0.31 31.08 -2.77
N SER A 132 -0.53 31.96 -3.34
CA SER A 132 -0.17 33.35 -3.63
C SER A 132 0.05 34.15 -2.34
N ILE A 133 1.05 35.05 -2.35
CA ILE A 133 1.33 35.88 -1.16
C ILE A 133 0.15 36.86 -0.94
N ARG A 134 -0.30 36.93 0.30
CA ARG A 134 -1.39 37.81 0.72
C ARG A 134 -0.92 39.00 1.55
N LEU A 135 0.05 38.77 2.42
CA LEU A 135 0.56 39.81 3.33
C LEU A 135 2.00 39.51 3.73
N VAL A 136 2.82 40.52 3.60
CA VAL A 136 4.16 40.61 4.23
C VAL A 136 4.09 41.81 5.16
N PRO A 137 4.20 41.66 6.50
CA PRO A 137 4.29 42.80 7.40
C PRO A 137 5.50 43.66 7.07
N ASP A 138 5.34 44.98 7.10
CA ASP A 138 6.39 45.98 6.83
C ASP A 138 7.15 45.68 5.51
N ARG A 139 6.40 45.37 4.46
CA ARG A 139 6.93 44.89 3.17
C ARG A 139 7.93 45.88 2.55
N GLU A 140 7.78 47.17 2.79
CA GLU A 140 8.63 48.25 2.33
C GLU A 140 10.07 48.16 2.88
N GLU A 141 10.29 47.46 3.98
CA GLU A 141 11.62 47.21 4.56
C GLU A 141 12.40 46.09 3.84
N PHE A 142 11.71 45.31 3.03
CA PHE A 142 12.34 44.22 2.28
C PHE A 142 12.77 44.65 0.89
N VAL A 143 13.83 44.04 0.39
CA VAL A 143 14.22 44.20 -1.02
C VAL A 143 13.01 43.85 -1.89
N PRO A 144 12.65 44.73 -2.84
CA PRO A 144 11.51 44.51 -3.72
C PRO A 144 11.60 43.14 -4.44
N ARG A 145 10.56 42.34 -4.29
CA ARG A 145 10.33 41.09 -4.98
C ARG A 145 8.94 41.09 -5.57
N SER A 146 8.76 40.40 -6.69
CA SER A 146 7.41 40.15 -7.23
C SER A 146 6.58 39.34 -6.26
N ASP A 147 5.27 39.40 -6.37
CA ASP A 147 4.38 38.57 -5.58
C ASP A 147 4.57 37.08 -5.91
N ASP A 148 4.88 36.75 -7.18
CA ASP A 148 5.17 35.42 -7.63
C ASP A 148 6.43 34.85 -6.95
N ASP A 149 7.49 35.64 -6.77
CA ASP A 149 8.71 35.23 -6.07
C ASP A 149 8.47 34.92 -4.59
N LEU A 150 7.43 35.50 -4.01
CA LEU A 150 7.06 35.34 -2.61
C LEU A 150 5.96 34.29 -2.38
N GLY A 151 5.39 33.73 -3.46
CA GLY A 151 4.45 32.62 -3.42
C GLY A 151 5.07 31.37 -2.78
N LEU A 152 4.23 30.50 -2.24
CA LEU A 152 4.69 29.19 -1.75
C LEU A 152 5.18 28.35 -2.91
N GLU A 153 6.29 27.64 -2.70
CA GLU A 153 6.86 26.74 -3.69
C GLU A 153 5.93 25.53 -3.91
N PRO A 154 5.40 25.37 -5.13
CA PRO A 154 4.40 24.35 -5.39
C PRO A 154 5.01 22.96 -5.45
N VAL A 155 4.21 21.97 -5.04
CA VAL A 155 4.41 20.54 -5.25
C VAL A 155 3.22 20.05 -6.07
N ARG A 156 3.46 19.21 -7.06
CA ARG A 156 2.35 18.64 -7.85
C ARG A 156 1.45 17.79 -6.96
N ALA A 157 0.13 17.94 -7.14
CA ALA A 157 -0.88 17.15 -6.44
C ALA A 157 -1.97 16.75 -7.42
N GLU A 158 -2.23 15.46 -7.53
CA GLU A 158 -3.24 14.89 -8.42
C GLU A 158 -4.03 13.79 -7.69
N LEU A 159 -5.18 13.41 -8.24
CA LEU A 159 -6.14 12.51 -7.60
C LEU A 159 -6.35 11.25 -8.41
N TRP A 160 -6.39 10.11 -7.72
CA TRP A 160 -6.86 8.85 -8.28
C TRP A 160 -7.43 7.94 -7.18
N GLY A 161 -8.59 7.32 -7.43
CA GLY A 161 -9.21 6.36 -6.52
C GLY A 161 -9.55 6.92 -5.13
N GLY A 162 -9.83 8.25 -5.03
CA GLY A 162 -10.02 8.94 -3.76
C GLY A 162 -8.73 9.26 -3.01
N PHE A 163 -7.57 8.88 -3.54
CA PHE A 163 -6.25 9.21 -2.99
C PHE A 163 -5.69 10.50 -3.58
N VAL A 164 -5.01 11.27 -2.75
CA VAL A 164 -4.19 12.40 -3.14
C VAL A 164 -2.75 11.93 -3.29
N PHE A 165 -2.21 12.07 -4.48
CA PHE A 165 -0.81 11.82 -4.78
C PHE A 165 -0.05 13.13 -4.91
N ILE A 166 1.21 13.13 -4.50
CA ILE A 166 2.10 14.29 -4.62
C ILE A 166 3.39 13.89 -5.36
N ASN A 167 3.97 14.85 -6.08
CA ASN A 167 5.28 14.69 -6.70
C ASN A 167 6.06 16.01 -6.59
N MET A 168 7.27 15.97 -6.07
CA MET A 168 8.12 17.15 -5.88
C MET A 168 8.85 17.60 -7.14
N ASP A 169 8.87 16.75 -8.18
CA ASP A 169 9.39 17.14 -9.49
C ASP A 169 8.31 17.91 -10.27
N PRO A 170 8.54 19.21 -10.58
CA PRO A 170 7.59 20.01 -11.36
C PRO A 170 7.38 19.46 -12.78
N ASN A 171 8.32 18.69 -13.31
CA ASN A 171 8.31 18.13 -14.66
C ASN A 171 7.81 16.68 -14.70
N ALA A 172 7.35 16.10 -13.57
CA ALA A 172 6.84 14.75 -13.52
C ALA A 172 5.74 14.51 -14.57
N GLU A 173 5.68 13.31 -15.11
CA GLU A 173 4.56 12.90 -15.98
C GLU A 173 3.22 13.00 -15.22
N PRO A 174 2.07 13.16 -15.89
CA PRO A 174 0.76 13.16 -15.26
C PRO A 174 0.54 11.88 -14.44
N LEU A 175 -0.17 11.99 -13.30
CA LEU A 175 -0.40 10.85 -12.40
C LEU A 175 -1.00 9.63 -13.10
N LEU A 176 -2.00 9.83 -13.96
CA LEU A 176 -2.67 8.70 -14.63
C LEU A 176 -1.77 8.00 -15.64
N GLU A 177 -0.83 8.72 -16.27
CA GLU A 177 0.20 8.12 -17.12
C GLU A 177 1.23 7.36 -16.27
N TYR A 178 1.63 7.95 -15.13
CA TYR A 178 2.52 7.29 -14.17
C TYR A 178 1.91 5.99 -13.64
N LEU A 179 0.62 5.97 -13.32
CA LEU A 179 -0.07 4.83 -12.72
C LEU A 179 -0.52 3.76 -13.73
N ASP A 180 -0.43 3.98 -15.05
CA ASP A 180 -0.85 2.96 -16.04
C ASP A 180 -0.13 1.61 -15.78
N PRO A 181 -0.83 0.46 -15.71
CA PRO A 181 -2.23 0.20 -16.03
C PRO A 181 -3.19 0.20 -14.83
N ILE A 182 -2.75 0.60 -13.66
CA ILE A 182 -3.49 0.50 -12.38
C ILE A 182 -4.88 1.14 -12.45
N PRO A 183 -5.07 2.38 -12.98
CA PRO A 183 -6.39 2.99 -13.08
C PRO A 183 -7.39 2.16 -13.89
N THR A 184 -6.93 1.56 -14.99
CA THR A 184 -7.76 0.71 -15.85
C THR A 184 -8.14 -0.60 -15.17
N VAL A 185 -7.18 -1.23 -14.48
CA VAL A 185 -7.39 -2.48 -13.76
C VAL A 185 -8.40 -2.30 -12.63
N PHE A 186 -8.31 -1.18 -11.90
CA PHE A 186 -9.14 -0.97 -10.69
C PHE A 186 -10.38 -0.09 -10.92
N ALA A 187 -10.63 0.40 -12.13
CA ALA A 187 -11.88 1.11 -12.42
C ALA A 187 -13.14 0.35 -11.97
N PRO A 188 -13.26 -0.99 -12.17
CA PRO A 188 -14.43 -1.72 -11.72
C PRO A 188 -14.60 -1.81 -10.20
N PHE A 189 -13.55 -1.54 -9.42
CA PHE A 189 -13.56 -1.68 -7.96
C PHE A 189 -14.10 -0.43 -7.23
N GLN A 190 -14.30 0.69 -7.95
CA GLN A 190 -14.96 1.91 -7.43
C GLN A 190 -14.29 2.47 -6.15
N TRP A 191 -12.98 2.56 -6.10
CA TRP A 191 -12.24 3.01 -4.91
C TRP A 191 -12.55 4.44 -4.48
N ASP A 192 -13.04 5.28 -5.39
CA ASP A 192 -13.54 6.63 -5.08
C ASP A 192 -14.74 6.62 -4.11
N HIS A 193 -15.52 5.54 -4.14
CA HIS A 193 -16.70 5.33 -3.29
C HIS A 193 -16.36 4.64 -1.96
N MET A 194 -15.08 4.46 -1.67
CA MET A 194 -14.62 3.90 -0.39
C MET A 194 -14.18 4.99 0.56
N ARG A 195 -14.24 4.68 1.86
CA ARG A 195 -13.75 5.53 2.94
C ARG A 195 -12.93 4.71 3.92
N TYR A 196 -12.08 5.37 4.69
CA TYR A 196 -11.34 4.72 5.76
C TYR A 196 -12.28 4.05 6.75
N ARG A 197 -12.05 2.77 6.96
CA ARG A 197 -12.50 2.06 8.14
C ARG A 197 -11.55 2.33 9.29
N TRP A 198 -10.25 2.28 9.03
CA TRP A 198 -9.18 2.68 9.92
C TRP A 198 -7.90 3.00 9.16
N LEU A 199 -7.04 3.81 9.78
CA LEU A 199 -5.64 4.03 9.41
C LEU A 199 -4.80 3.95 10.68
N LYS A 200 -3.85 3.03 10.72
CA LYS A 200 -2.90 2.85 11.81
C LYS A 200 -1.48 3.05 11.26
N GLY A 201 -0.74 3.95 11.89
CA GLY A 201 0.69 4.15 11.63
C GLY A 201 1.51 3.65 12.81
N VAL A 202 2.58 2.93 12.53
CA VAL A 202 3.50 2.44 13.55
C VAL A 202 4.93 2.80 13.21
N HIS A 203 5.71 3.11 14.24
CA HIS A 203 7.15 3.15 14.09
C HIS A 203 7.67 1.70 14.08
N ALA A 204 8.29 1.29 12.99
CA ALA A 204 8.84 -0.05 12.82
C ALA A 204 10.37 0.00 12.84
N PRO A 205 11.03 -0.87 13.66
CA PRO A 205 12.50 -0.90 13.80
C PRO A 205 13.15 -1.68 12.66
N CYS A 206 12.91 -1.25 11.43
CA CYS A 206 13.43 -1.88 10.22
C CYS A 206 13.51 -0.88 9.07
N ASN A 207 14.22 -1.24 8.02
CA ASN A 207 14.22 -0.47 6.78
C ASN A 207 12.81 -0.42 6.16
N TRP A 208 12.46 0.71 5.56
CA TRP A 208 11.15 0.88 4.92
C TRP A 208 10.90 -0.15 3.79
N LYS A 209 11.94 -0.67 3.14
CA LYS A 209 11.83 -1.75 2.15
C LYS A 209 11.60 -3.09 2.82
N THR A 210 12.26 -3.37 3.94
CA THR A 210 12.15 -4.65 4.66
C THR A 210 10.70 -4.96 5.02
N VAL A 211 9.96 -3.97 5.54
CA VAL A 211 8.54 -4.18 5.88
C VAL A 211 7.67 -4.34 4.64
N LEU A 212 8.00 -3.68 3.52
CA LEU A 212 7.25 -3.83 2.27
C LEU A 212 7.53 -5.16 1.58
N ASP A 213 8.76 -5.66 1.65
CA ASP A 213 9.17 -6.90 0.98
C ASP A 213 8.27 -8.08 1.37
N GLY A 214 7.86 -8.18 2.63
CA GLY A 214 6.90 -9.18 3.09
C GLY A 214 5.53 -9.10 2.42
N PHE A 215 5.14 -7.96 1.86
CA PHE A 215 3.88 -7.78 1.12
C PHE A 215 4.05 -7.79 -0.40
N LEU A 216 5.29 -7.97 -0.88
CA LEU A 216 5.61 -8.08 -2.31
C LEU A 216 5.62 -9.53 -2.82
N GLU A 217 5.44 -10.50 -1.95
CA GLU A 217 5.49 -11.92 -2.28
C GLU A 217 4.57 -12.73 -1.36
N ALA A 218 4.39 -14.01 -1.63
CA ALA A 218 3.62 -14.93 -0.77
C ALA A 218 4.49 -16.13 -0.29
N TYR A 219 5.80 -16.07 -0.52
CA TYR A 219 6.73 -17.14 -0.20
C TYR A 219 6.89 -17.33 1.31
N HIS A 220 6.82 -16.22 2.09
CA HIS A 220 6.88 -16.27 3.56
C HIS A 220 5.63 -16.87 4.20
N VAL A 221 4.46 -16.82 3.53
CA VAL A 221 3.16 -17.16 4.12
C VAL A 221 3.14 -18.53 4.78
N PRO A 222 3.69 -19.61 4.18
CA PRO A 222 3.73 -20.92 4.84
C PRO A 222 4.55 -20.98 6.12
N GLY A 223 5.59 -20.16 6.20
CA GLY A 223 6.48 -20.11 7.36
C GLY A 223 5.95 -19.22 8.47
N THR A 224 5.55 -18.01 8.10
CA THR A 224 5.13 -16.94 9.01
C THR A 224 3.67 -17.10 9.45
N HIS A 225 2.79 -17.49 8.50
CA HIS A 225 1.34 -17.58 8.72
C HIS A 225 0.79 -19.00 8.52
N PRO A 226 1.27 -20.00 9.25
CA PRO A 226 0.81 -21.39 9.08
C PRO A 226 -0.70 -21.54 9.30
N GLN A 227 -1.32 -20.62 10.06
CA GLN A 227 -2.76 -20.56 10.27
C GLN A 227 -3.53 -20.30 8.97
N LEU A 228 -3.00 -19.53 8.00
CA LEU A 228 -3.66 -19.27 6.71
C LEU A 228 -3.73 -20.51 5.82
N HIS A 229 -2.78 -21.40 5.90
CA HIS A 229 -2.81 -22.67 5.17
C HIS A 229 -3.90 -23.64 5.61
N ARG A 230 -4.43 -23.46 6.82
CA ARG A 230 -5.50 -24.30 7.35
C ARG A 230 -6.79 -24.14 6.56
N TRP A 231 -6.97 -23.01 5.88
CA TRP A 231 -8.21 -22.69 5.15
C TRP A 231 -8.17 -23.08 3.68
N ASP A 232 -7.05 -22.88 3.03
CA ASP A 232 -6.89 -23.23 1.63
C ASP A 232 -7.10 -24.73 1.38
N LYS A 233 -6.88 -25.54 2.39
CA LYS A 233 -7.16 -26.96 2.32
C LYS A 233 -8.44 -27.24 3.07
N SER A 234 -9.52 -27.23 2.33
CA SER A 234 -10.75 -27.93 2.68
C SER A 234 -10.48 -29.38 3.14
N ASN A 235 -9.24 -29.67 3.45
CA ASN A 235 -8.68 -30.95 3.86
C ASN A 235 -7.55 -30.73 4.85
N GLN A 236 -7.89 -30.49 6.14
CA GLN A 236 -7.68 -31.59 7.03
C GLN A 236 -6.29 -31.79 7.56
N ASN A 237 -5.22 -31.23 7.01
CA ASN A 237 -3.93 -31.73 7.42
C ASN A 237 -2.87 -30.65 7.25
N LEU A 238 -2.25 -30.25 8.35
CA LEU A 238 -0.97 -29.55 8.34
C LEU A 238 0.11 -30.55 7.95
N ALA A 239 0.64 -30.44 6.71
CA ALA A 239 1.95 -31.00 6.43
C ALA A 239 2.96 -30.27 7.30
N THR A 240 3.96 -30.95 7.76
CA THR A 240 5.16 -30.28 8.20
C THR A 240 5.72 -29.49 7.03
N LEU A 241 6.37 -28.34 7.25
CA LEU A 241 7.01 -27.55 6.18
C LEU A 241 7.91 -28.41 5.26
N LYS A 242 8.42 -29.55 5.74
CA LYS A 242 9.18 -30.54 4.96
C LYS A 242 8.35 -31.39 3.99
N GLU A 243 7.05 -31.48 4.20
CA GLU A 243 6.12 -32.28 3.39
C GLU A 243 5.31 -31.39 2.43
N MET A 244 5.42 -30.09 2.59
CA MET A 244 4.78 -29.13 1.72
C MET A 244 5.78 -28.66 0.68
N GLU A 245 5.74 -29.21 -0.53
CA GLU A 245 6.06 -28.39 -1.67
C GLU A 245 4.93 -27.35 -1.82
N VAL A 246 4.88 -26.41 -0.89
CA VAL A 246 4.02 -25.25 -1.04
C VAL A 246 4.71 -24.32 -2.02
N ARG A 247 4.49 -24.58 -3.26
CA ARG A 247 4.60 -23.53 -4.24
C ARG A 247 3.36 -22.67 -4.06
N SER A 248 3.48 -21.58 -3.32
CA SER A 248 2.60 -20.46 -3.47
C SER A 248 2.81 -19.94 -4.90
N TRP A 249 2.15 -20.58 -5.84
CA TRP A 249 2.22 -20.18 -7.23
C TRP A 249 1.45 -18.89 -7.36
N SER A 250 2.16 -17.81 -7.29
CA SER A 250 1.66 -16.53 -7.67
C SER A 250 2.14 -16.25 -9.07
N PRO A 251 1.27 -16.17 -10.10
CA PRO A 251 1.68 -15.57 -11.34
C PRO A 251 2.05 -14.12 -11.02
N THR A 252 3.34 -13.93 -10.77
CA THR A 252 3.93 -12.63 -10.60
C THR A 252 4.03 -12.00 -11.97
N ALA A 253 3.53 -10.80 -12.11
CA ALA A 253 3.65 -10.03 -13.33
C ALA A 253 4.26 -8.67 -13.00
N VAL A 254 5.21 -8.27 -13.83
CA VAL A 254 5.85 -6.97 -13.75
C VAL A 254 5.28 -6.09 -14.86
N TYR A 255 4.79 -4.92 -14.50
CA TYR A 255 4.26 -3.90 -15.40
C TYR A 255 5.14 -2.66 -15.30
N GLY A 256 6.33 -2.72 -15.92
CA GLY A 256 7.31 -1.66 -15.78
C GLY A 256 7.70 -1.44 -14.32
N LYS A 257 7.43 -0.25 -13.79
CA LYS A 257 7.69 0.14 -12.40
C LYS A 257 6.73 -0.47 -11.37
N PHE A 258 5.68 -1.14 -11.80
CA PHE A 258 4.73 -1.80 -10.92
C PHE A 258 4.84 -3.31 -11.02
N ALA A 259 4.44 -3.99 -9.98
CA ALA A 259 4.37 -5.44 -9.96
C ALA A 259 3.14 -5.90 -9.19
N ARG A 260 2.65 -7.07 -9.54
CA ARG A 260 1.58 -7.74 -8.82
C ARG A 260 1.90 -9.19 -8.60
N TYR A 261 1.33 -9.76 -7.56
CA TYR A 261 1.19 -11.20 -7.45
C TYR A 261 -0.28 -11.58 -7.24
N ALA A 262 -0.63 -12.81 -7.60
CA ALA A 262 -1.93 -13.40 -7.32
C ALA A 262 -1.71 -14.69 -6.55
N SER A 263 -2.26 -14.82 -5.35
CA SER A 263 -2.24 -16.08 -4.62
C SER A 263 -3.20 -17.05 -5.32
N VAL A 264 -2.65 -18.00 -6.05
CA VAL A 264 -3.37 -19.17 -6.56
C VAL A 264 -3.09 -20.29 -5.59
N GLY A 265 -4.07 -20.71 -4.85
CA GLY A 265 -3.95 -21.71 -3.79
C GLY A 265 -2.90 -22.78 -4.01
N ALA A 266 -2.24 -23.20 -2.94
CA ALA A 266 -1.10 -24.11 -2.99
C ALA A 266 -1.37 -25.34 -3.86
N LYS A 267 -0.58 -25.53 -4.94
CA LYS A 267 -0.59 -26.80 -5.67
C LYS A 267 0.12 -27.85 -4.84
N LYS A 268 -0.56 -28.95 -4.56
CA LYS A 268 0.10 -30.15 -4.03
C LYS A 268 1.12 -30.67 -5.04
N ALA A 269 2.35 -30.80 -4.62
CA ALA A 269 3.29 -31.71 -5.27
C ALA A 269 3.33 -32.99 -4.44
N GLY A 270 2.96 -34.13 -5.07
CA GLY A 270 3.09 -35.43 -4.47
C GLY A 270 1.93 -35.90 -3.58
N GLU A 271 1.94 -37.16 -3.25
CA GLU A 271 0.88 -37.96 -2.64
C GLU A 271 0.25 -37.40 -1.37
N ASP A 272 -1.06 -37.64 -1.21
CA ASP A 272 -1.86 -37.35 -0.04
C ASP A 272 -1.31 -38.04 1.24
N ARG A 273 -0.44 -37.34 1.97
CA ARG A 273 -0.06 -37.75 3.31
C ARG A 273 -0.96 -37.13 4.35
N PRO A 274 -1.51 -37.90 5.29
CA PRO A 274 -2.32 -37.36 6.36
C PRO A 274 -1.49 -36.44 7.27
N LEU A 275 -1.97 -35.25 7.50
CA LEU A 275 -1.33 -34.25 8.33
C LEU A 275 -1.63 -34.50 9.80
N LYS A 276 -0.68 -34.19 10.68
CA LYS A 276 -0.92 -34.25 12.12
C LYS A 276 -2.03 -33.25 12.50
N LYS A 277 -3.01 -33.72 13.27
CA LYS A 277 -4.05 -32.83 13.82
C LYS A 277 -3.40 -31.75 14.67
N ASP A 278 -3.73 -30.51 14.36
CA ASP A 278 -3.36 -29.39 15.21
C ASP A 278 -4.24 -29.40 16.49
N PRO A 279 -3.63 -29.56 17.65
CA PRO A 279 -4.37 -29.59 18.92
C PRO A 279 -5.00 -28.25 19.28
N THR A 280 -4.61 -27.14 18.62
CA THR A 280 -5.13 -25.79 18.86
C THR A 280 -6.33 -25.45 17.97
N ASN A 281 -6.67 -26.29 17.00
CA ASN A 281 -7.80 -26.05 16.12
C ASN A 281 -9.13 -26.26 16.87
N ARG A 282 -9.68 -25.17 17.40
CA ARG A 282 -10.93 -25.13 18.17
C ARG A 282 -12.17 -24.79 17.35
N GLY A 283 -12.08 -24.67 16.04
CA GLY A 283 -13.16 -24.18 15.21
C GLY A 283 -13.64 -25.14 14.13
N THR A 284 -14.58 -24.68 13.35
CA THR A 284 -15.13 -25.34 12.15
C THR A 284 -14.17 -25.29 10.96
N LEU A 285 -12.99 -24.68 11.12
CA LEU A 285 -11.91 -24.70 10.13
C LEU A 285 -11.52 -26.15 9.81
N GLY A 286 -11.58 -26.52 8.51
CA GLY A 286 -11.38 -27.89 8.09
C GLY A 286 -12.57 -28.83 8.34
N ALA A 287 -13.75 -28.29 8.63
CA ALA A 287 -14.98 -29.07 8.71
C ALA A 287 -15.23 -29.83 7.40
N PRO A 288 -15.84 -31.05 7.46
CA PRO A 288 -16.23 -31.78 6.26
C PRO A 288 -17.17 -30.99 5.36
N ASP A 289 -18.03 -30.15 5.94
CA ASP A 289 -18.87 -29.20 5.21
C ASP A 289 -18.05 -27.98 4.79
N ARG A 290 -17.83 -27.84 3.50
CA ARG A 290 -17.07 -26.75 2.89
C ARG A 290 -17.64 -25.36 3.17
N ARG A 291 -18.97 -25.26 3.39
CA ARG A 291 -19.63 -23.99 3.73
C ARG A 291 -19.15 -23.50 5.09
N LEU A 292 -19.12 -24.40 6.08
CA LEU A 292 -18.66 -24.08 7.44
C LEU A 292 -17.18 -23.71 7.46
N SER A 293 -16.36 -24.42 6.67
CA SER A 293 -14.93 -24.12 6.57
C SER A 293 -14.68 -22.76 5.93
N PHE A 294 -15.43 -22.42 4.86
CA PHE A 294 -15.32 -21.12 4.19
C PHE A 294 -15.80 -19.98 5.10
N ALA A 295 -16.97 -20.12 5.73
CA ALA A 295 -17.49 -19.13 6.67
C ALA A 295 -16.50 -18.86 7.82
N ALA A 296 -15.92 -19.92 8.39
CA ALA A 296 -14.93 -19.76 9.45
C ALA A 296 -13.65 -19.04 8.99
N SER A 297 -13.25 -19.14 7.72
CA SER A 297 -12.13 -18.37 7.18
C SER A 297 -12.45 -16.89 7.09
N VAL A 298 -13.66 -16.53 6.63
CA VAL A 298 -14.12 -15.14 6.59
C VAL A 298 -14.17 -14.54 8.01
N GLU A 299 -14.76 -15.27 8.95
CA GLU A 299 -14.82 -14.85 10.36
C GLU A 299 -13.44 -14.60 10.96
N TYR A 300 -12.49 -15.50 10.69
CA TYR A 300 -11.12 -15.33 11.17
C TYR A 300 -10.48 -14.08 10.60
N ILE A 301 -10.51 -13.88 9.28
CA ILE A 301 -9.91 -12.69 8.66
C ILE A 301 -10.54 -11.42 9.20
N ALA A 302 -11.88 -11.38 9.35
CA ALA A 302 -12.58 -10.23 9.91
C ALA A 302 -12.15 -9.89 11.33
N HIS A 303 -11.95 -10.90 12.18
CA HIS A 303 -11.61 -10.73 13.59
C HIS A 303 -10.12 -10.57 13.84
N ASP A 304 -9.27 -11.14 12.99
CA ASP A 304 -7.82 -11.11 13.18
C ASP A 304 -7.15 -9.93 12.48
N MET A 305 -7.48 -9.71 11.20
CA MET A 305 -6.87 -8.61 10.44
C MET A 305 -7.60 -7.27 10.60
N HIS A 306 -8.85 -7.29 11.05
CA HIS A 306 -9.74 -6.11 11.05
C HIS A 306 -9.84 -5.42 9.67
N ALA A 307 -9.55 -6.15 8.59
CA ALA A 307 -9.48 -5.66 7.21
C ALA A 307 -9.92 -6.75 6.23
N LEU A 308 -10.18 -6.39 4.96
CA LEU A 308 -10.64 -7.25 3.86
C LEU A 308 -12.03 -7.88 4.08
N GLU A 309 -12.47 -8.01 5.32
CA GLU A 309 -13.78 -8.51 5.70
C GLU A 309 -14.42 -7.53 6.68
N ASN A 310 -15.75 -7.40 6.64
CA ASN A 310 -16.53 -6.45 7.43
C ASN A 310 -17.85 -7.07 7.90
N GLU A 311 -18.76 -6.29 8.50
CA GLU A 311 -20.06 -6.80 8.98
C GLU A 311 -20.91 -7.41 7.87
N ARG A 312 -20.85 -6.89 6.63
CA ARG A 312 -21.55 -7.48 5.47
C ARG A 312 -20.98 -8.85 5.15
N SER A 313 -19.67 -8.98 5.16
CA SER A 313 -18.95 -10.24 4.98
C SER A 313 -19.35 -11.26 6.04
N LEU A 314 -19.41 -10.84 7.30
CA LEU A 314 -19.84 -11.72 8.41
C LEU A 314 -21.29 -12.17 8.26
N ARG A 315 -22.20 -11.29 7.86
CA ARG A 315 -23.60 -11.66 7.57
C ARG A 315 -23.71 -12.66 6.41
N ALA A 316 -22.93 -12.44 5.35
CA ALA A 316 -22.89 -13.36 4.20
C ALA A 316 -22.29 -14.72 4.61
N ALA A 317 -21.24 -14.75 5.44
CA ALA A 317 -20.65 -15.96 5.95
C ALA A 317 -21.61 -16.75 6.86
N GLU A 318 -22.37 -16.06 7.71
CA GLU A 318 -23.38 -16.69 8.57
C GLU A 318 -24.50 -17.34 7.75
N GLU A 319 -25.03 -16.62 6.73
CA GLU A 319 -26.06 -17.14 5.83
C GLU A 319 -25.54 -18.32 5.00
N LEU A 320 -24.24 -18.29 4.60
CA LEU A 320 -23.60 -19.38 3.85
C LEU A 320 -23.62 -20.71 4.60
N LYS A 321 -23.53 -20.72 5.92
CA LYS A 321 -23.48 -21.95 6.73
C LYS A 321 -24.69 -22.87 6.46
N THR A 322 -25.83 -22.31 6.10
CA THR A 322 -27.09 -23.02 5.84
C THR A 322 -27.57 -22.93 4.40
N ALA A 323 -26.89 -22.16 3.55
CA ALA A 323 -27.29 -21.97 2.17
C ALA A 323 -27.18 -23.25 1.33
N ASP A 324 -28.08 -23.43 0.39
CA ASP A 324 -27.92 -24.47 -0.63
C ASP A 324 -26.79 -24.08 -1.60
N ILE A 325 -25.96 -25.05 -1.98
CA ILE A 325 -24.96 -24.87 -3.01
C ILE A 325 -25.48 -25.45 -4.32
N PRO A 326 -25.85 -24.60 -5.29
CA PRO A 326 -26.34 -25.07 -6.58
C PRO A 326 -25.32 -25.97 -7.28
N GLU A 327 -25.82 -26.90 -8.12
CA GLU A 327 -24.93 -27.76 -8.93
C GLU A 327 -24.00 -26.91 -9.81
N GLY A 328 -22.71 -27.21 -9.79
CA GLY A 328 -21.67 -26.48 -10.54
C GLY A 328 -21.11 -25.25 -9.81
N MET A 329 -21.62 -24.89 -8.64
CA MET A 329 -21.08 -23.82 -7.81
C MET A 329 -20.25 -24.34 -6.63
N ASN A 330 -19.41 -23.46 -6.10
CA ASN A 330 -18.67 -23.71 -4.86
C ASN A 330 -19.10 -22.71 -3.77
N PRO A 331 -18.77 -22.98 -2.48
CA PRO A 331 -19.14 -22.08 -1.38
C PRO A 331 -18.69 -20.64 -1.55
N GLY A 332 -17.52 -20.38 -2.14
CA GLY A 332 -17.03 -19.02 -2.38
C GLY A 332 -17.87 -18.25 -3.37
N GLN A 333 -18.38 -18.92 -4.44
CA GLN A 333 -19.27 -18.29 -5.40
C GLN A 333 -20.64 -17.95 -4.76
N VAL A 334 -21.16 -18.82 -3.93
CA VAL A 334 -22.42 -18.55 -3.19
C VAL A 334 -22.19 -17.43 -2.17
N TYR A 335 -21.07 -17.46 -1.46
CA TYR A 335 -20.70 -16.37 -0.55
C TYR A 335 -20.67 -15.00 -1.25
N LEU A 336 -20.05 -14.90 -2.43
CA LEU A 336 -20.03 -13.64 -3.19
C LEU A 336 -21.41 -13.15 -3.59
N GLN A 337 -22.35 -14.07 -3.91
CA GLN A 337 -23.75 -13.70 -4.17
C GLN A 337 -24.44 -13.18 -2.91
N LEU A 338 -24.19 -13.82 -1.75
CA LEU A 338 -24.74 -13.38 -0.47
C LEU A 338 -24.14 -12.03 -0.04
N LEU A 339 -22.85 -11.84 -0.24
CA LEU A 339 -22.18 -10.57 0.02
C LEU A 339 -22.77 -9.45 -0.84
N ALA A 340 -22.98 -9.69 -2.14
CA ALA A 340 -23.65 -8.75 -3.03
C ALA A 340 -25.08 -8.42 -2.55
N LYS A 341 -25.85 -9.44 -2.16
CA LYS A 341 -27.21 -9.27 -1.61
C LYS A 341 -27.21 -8.35 -0.39
N HIS A 342 -26.34 -8.60 0.58
CA HIS A 342 -26.25 -7.77 1.79
C HIS A 342 -25.76 -6.35 1.47
N SER A 343 -24.82 -6.22 0.55
CA SER A 343 -24.25 -4.92 0.16
C SER A 343 -25.31 -4.03 -0.54
N ILE A 344 -26.04 -4.60 -1.48
CA ILE A 344 -27.16 -3.90 -2.16
C ILE A 344 -28.26 -3.51 -1.16
N ALA A 345 -28.58 -4.41 -0.22
CA ALA A 345 -29.58 -4.12 0.83
C ALA A 345 -29.15 -2.97 1.75
N ASP A 346 -27.86 -2.81 1.96
CA ASP A 346 -27.29 -1.68 2.71
C ASP A 346 -27.19 -0.38 1.87
N GLY A 347 -27.62 -0.40 0.61
CA GLY A 347 -27.65 0.77 -0.28
C GLY A 347 -26.33 1.08 -0.98
N LEU A 348 -25.44 0.08 -1.12
CA LEU A 348 -24.20 0.24 -1.89
C LEU A 348 -24.50 0.15 -3.40
N ASP A 349 -23.78 0.93 -4.19
CA ASP A 349 -23.63 0.68 -5.63
C ASP A 349 -22.61 -0.45 -5.82
N TRP A 350 -23.12 -1.70 -5.75
CA TRP A 350 -22.25 -2.86 -5.67
C TRP A 350 -21.59 -3.16 -7.02
N PRO A 351 -20.27 -3.17 -7.11
CA PRO A 351 -19.57 -3.37 -8.36
C PRO A 351 -19.75 -4.80 -8.89
N THR A 352 -19.95 -4.93 -10.19
CA THR A 352 -19.88 -6.22 -10.88
C THR A 352 -18.47 -6.39 -11.44
N ILE A 353 -17.71 -7.32 -10.88
CA ILE A 353 -16.34 -7.64 -11.29
C ILE A 353 -16.34 -9.02 -11.92
N THR A 354 -15.92 -9.12 -13.19
CA THR A 354 -15.87 -10.40 -13.89
C THR A 354 -14.70 -11.27 -13.42
N PRO A 355 -14.78 -12.61 -13.65
CA PRO A 355 -13.64 -13.49 -13.35
C PRO A 355 -12.34 -13.08 -14.07
N GLU A 356 -12.43 -12.53 -15.28
CA GLU A 356 -11.29 -12.04 -16.05
C GLU A 356 -10.68 -10.79 -15.41
N GLN A 357 -11.51 -9.85 -14.96
CA GLN A 357 -11.08 -8.66 -14.23
C GLN A 357 -10.41 -9.05 -12.91
N TRP A 358 -10.96 -10.01 -12.18
CA TRP A 358 -10.33 -10.56 -10.99
C TRP A 358 -8.97 -11.20 -11.27
N ALA A 359 -8.87 -11.97 -12.36
CA ALA A 359 -7.61 -12.60 -12.75
C ALA A 359 -6.52 -11.56 -13.05
N VAL A 360 -6.91 -10.42 -13.62
CA VAL A 360 -5.98 -9.30 -13.88
C VAL A 360 -5.66 -8.55 -12.59
N ALA A 361 -6.65 -8.27 -11.72
CA ALA A 361 -6.45 -7.56 -10.46
C ALA A 361 -5.48 -8.29 -9.52
N GLY A 362 -5.53 -9.62 -9.47
CA GLY A 362 -4.65 -10.40 -8.61
C GLY A 362 -4.90 -10.16 -7.12
N THR A 363 -3.90 -10.45 -6.28
CA THR A 363 -4.00 -10.35 -4.82
C THR A 363 -3.40 -9.05 -4.27
N ALA A 364 -2.25 -8.63 -4.76
CA ALA A 364 -1.58 -7.42 -4.29
C ALA A 364 -0.85 -6.70 -5.41
N TRP A 365 -0.82 -5.39 -5.33
CA TRP A 365 -0.11 -4.51 -6.24
C TRP A 365 0.90 -3.67 -5.50
N HIS A 366 2.14 -3.73 -5.96
CA HIS A 366 3.15 -2.76 -5.61
C HIS A 366 3.00 -1.52 -6.47
N VAL A 367 2.70 -0.40 -5.85
CA VAL A 367 2.68 0.93 -6.46
C VAL A 367 3.97 1.62 -6.06
N PHE A 368 4.94 1.63 -6.99
CA PHE A 368 6.25 2.20 -6.72
C PHE A 368 6.14 3.67 -6.29
N PRO A 369 6.93 4.17 -5.32
CA PRO A 369 8.02 3.42 -4.69
C PRO A 369 7.59 2.62 -3.45
N ASN A 370 6.55 3.02 -2.72
CA ASN A 370 6.42 2.69 -1.32
C ASN A 370 5.02 2.31 -0.86
N THR A 371 4.15 1.94 -1.79
CA THR A 371 2.75 1.61 -1.49
C THR A 371 2.39 0.23 -2.00
N ILE A 372 1.62 -0.51 -1.22
CA ILE A 372 1.04 -1.80 -1.61
C ILE A 372 -0.47 -1.74 -1.39
N LEU A 373 -1.22 -2.27 -2.35
CA LEU A 373 -2.68 -2.31 -2.32
C LEU A 373 -3.15 -3.74 -2.55
N LEU A 374 -3.96 -4.26 -1.64
CA LEU A 374 -4.62 -5.55 -1.74
C LEU A 374 -6.12 -5.31 -2.01
N PRO A 375 -6.53 -5.44 -3.28
CA PRO A 375 -7.92 -5.23 -3.65
C PRO A 375 -8.81 -6.37 -3.16
N ASN A 376 -10.00 -6.03 -2.70
CA ASN A 376 -11.09 -6.97 -2.52
C ASN A 376 -12.39 -6.31 -2.99
N GLN A 377 -13.46 -7.08 -3.16
CA GLN A 377 -14.73 -6.52 -3.60
C GLN A 377 -15.42 -5.78 -2.44
N GLY A 378 -15.57 -4.47 -2.62
CA GLY A 378 -16.18 -3.59 -1.61
C GLY A 378 -15.25 -3.16 -0.48
N CYS A 379 -13.98 -3.57 -0.48
CA CYS A 379 -12.98 -3.11 0.47
C CYS A 379 -11.55 -3.18 -0.11
N VAL A 380 -10.61 -2.53 0.56
CA VAL A 380 -9.17 -2.55 0.24
C VAL A 380 -8.39 -2.52 1.54
N ILE A 381 -7.32 -3.28 1.62
CA ILE A 381 -6.26 -3.00 2.59
C ILE A 381 -5.04 -2.45 1.84
N GLY A 382 -4.41 -1.44 2.40
CA GLY A 382 -3.22 -0.87 1.82
C GLY A 382 -2.14 -0.64 2.86
N TYR A 383 -0.91 -0.67 2.37
CA TYR A 383 0.31 -0.46 3.15
C TYR A 383 1.14 0.64 2.52
N ARG A 384 1.77 1.44 3.37
CA ARG A 384 2.65 2.50 2.93
C ARG A 384 3.80 2.61 3.92
N ALA A 385 5.04 2.45 3.43
CA ALA A 385 6.22 2.61 4.26
C ALA A 385 7.06 3.79 3.79
N ARG A 386 7.66 4.50 4.74
CA ARG A 386 8.59 5.60 4.44
C ARG A 386 9.66 5.70 5.50
N PRO A 387 10.89 6.10 5.14
CA PRO A 387 11.96 6.30 6.09
C PRO A 387 11.54 7.22 7.24
N TRP A 388 11.97 6.89 8.45
CA TRP A 388 11.80 7.72 9.63
C TRP A 388 13.13 8.40 9.99
N GLY A 389 13.24 9.67 9.63
CA GLY A 389 14.51 10.40 9.78
C GLY A 389 15.58 9.92 8.79
N SER A 390 16.80 9.74 9.26
CA SER A 390 17.97 9.33 8.49
C SER A 390 18.56 7.97 8.93
N ASP A 391 17.87 7.27 9.82
CA ASP A 391 18.26 5.95 10.28
C ASP A 391 17.69 4.89 9.31
N PRO A 392 18.55 4.10 8.63
CA PRO A 392 18.07 3.06 7.73
C PRO A 392 17.28 1.93 8.42
N ASP A 393 17.48 1.73 9.73
CA ASP A 393 16.78 0.72 10.52
C ASP A 393 15.47 1.25 11.14
N SER A 394 14.92 2.31 10.56
CA SER A 394 13.74 2.97 11.12
C SER A 394 12.79 3.44 10.04
N CYS A 395 11.52 3.05 10.13
CA CYS A 395 10.50 3.53 9.20
C CYS A 395 9.17 3.82 9.89
N LEU A 396 8.38 4.68 9.27
CA LEU A 396 6.95 4.79 9.54
C LEU A 396 6.21 3.86 8.59
N PHE A 397 5.56 2.87 9.15
CA PHE A 397 4.70 1.95 8.42
C PHE A 397 3.23 2.27 8.69
N GLU A 398 2.51 2.64 7.66
CA GLU A 398 1.10 2.97 7.72
C GLU A 398 0.28 1.87 7.04
N MET A 399 -0.72 1.39 7.73
CA MET A 399 -1.68 0.39 7.26
C MET A 399 -3.06 1.01 7.30
N PHE A 400 -3.85 0.77 6.26
CA PHE A 400 -5.21 1.29 6.21
C PHE A 400 -6.19 0.29 5.60
N SER A 401 -7.41 0.33 6.08
CA SER A 401 -8.53 -0.41 5.50
C SER A 401 -9.57 0.56 4.98
N LEU A 402 -10.07 0.31 3.78
CA LEU A 402 -11.17 1.05 3.17
C LEU A 402 -12.37 0.14 3.00
N ASP A 403 -13.54 0.66 3.26
CA ASP A 403 -14.83 0.02 2.97
C ASP A 403 -15.66 0.88 2.01
N GLN A 404 -16.35 0.24 1.09
CA GLN A 404 -17.36 0.90 0.26
C GLN A 404 -18.53 1.35 1.14
N ILE A 405 -18.98 2.59 0.93
CA ILE A 405 -20.06 3.20 1.71
C ILE A 405 -21.36 3.27 0.90
N PRO A 406 -22.54 3.38 1.55
CA PRO A 406 -23.80 3.58 0.88
C PRO A 406 -23.82 4.84 0.00
N VAL A 407 -24.53 4.77 -1.13
CA VAL A 407 -24.65 5.93 -2.05
C VAL A 407 -25.18 7.18 -1.34
N ALA A 408 -26.09 7.01 -0.38
CA ALA A 408 -26.63 8.11 0.43
C ALA A 408 -25.59 8.80 1.32
N ASP A 409 -24.39 8.25 1.44
CA ASP A 409 -23.32 8.73 2.31
C ASP A 409 -22.14 9.33 1.53
N TYR A 410 -22.18 9.34 0.20
CA TYR A 410 -21.05 9.84 -0.62
C TYR A 410 -20.67 11.29 -0.33
N ASP A 411 -21.65 12.15 -0.10
CA ASP A 411 -21.46 13.58 0.18
C ASP A 411 -21.35 13.90 1.68
N LYS A 412 -21.48 12.89 2.56
CA LYS A 412 -21.38 13.12 3.99
C LYS A 412 -19.92 13.29 4.42
N LYS A 413 -19.73 14.19 5.38
CA LYS A 413 -18.44 14.27 6.07
C LYS A 413 -18.16 12.93 6.73
N TRP A 414 -16.99 12.38 6.46
CA TRP A 414 -16.52 11.16 7.08
C TRP A 414 -15.73 11.50 8.34
N ASP A 415 -16.21 11.08 9.50
CA ASP A 415 -15.50 11.23 10.75
C ASP A 415 -14.55 10.05 10.94
N PHE A 416 -13.26 10.37 10.95
CA PHE A 416 -12.20 9.41 10.97
C PHE A 416 -10.98 10.04 11.65
N GLU A 417 -10.36 9.28 12.54
CA GLU A 417 -9.13 9.68 13.24
C GLU A 417 -8.05 8.62 13.03
N PRO A 418 -6.93 8.98 12.38
CA PRO A 418 -5.80 8.08 12.25
C PRO A 418 -5.13 7.89 13.60
N GLN A 419 -4.63 6.69 13.82
CA GLN A 419 -3.94 6.29 15.03
C GLN A 419 -2.46 6.09 14.74
N PHE A 420 -1.58 6.61 15.58
CA PHE A 420 -0.14 6.45 15.47
C PHE A 420 0.43 5.89 16.76
N PHE A 421 1.32 4.91 16.64
CA PHE A 421 1.91 4.19 17.76
C PHE A 421 3.43 4.16 17.62
N GLU A 422 4.13 4.46 18.71
CA GLU A 422 5.60 4.37 18.76
C GLU A 422 6.10 2.91 18.77
N ASN A 423 5.25 1.99 19.21
CA ASN A 423 5.54 0.56 19.20
C ASN A 423 4.39 -0.17 18.50
N PHE A 424 4.72 -1.00 17.51
CA PHE A 424 3.72 -1.74 16.75
C PHE A 424 2.94 -2.76 17.62
N MET A 425 3.53 -3.24 18.72
CA MET A 425 2.86 -4.14 19.65
C MET A 425 1.65 -3.50 20.36
N ASP A 426 1.59 -2.18 20.42
CA ASP A 426 0.49 -1.43 21.03
C ASP A 426 -0.67 -1.16 20.06
N ALA A 427 -0.49 -1.48 18.78
CA ALA A 427 -1.37 -1.01 17.72
C ALA A 427 -2.58 -1.91 17.42
N ASP A 428 -2.80 -3.01 18.14
CA ASP A 428 -3.86 -3.99 17.82
C ASP A 428 -3.99 -4.25 16.31
N LEU A 429 -2.97 -4.88 15.75
CA LEU A 429 -2.87 -5.18 14.32
C LEU A 429 -3.40 -6.58 13.95
N GLY A 430 -3.79 -7.38 14.95
CA GLY A 430 -4.08 -8.80 14.78
C GLY A 430 -2.81 -9.65 14.62
N THR A 431 -2.99 -10.95 14.51
CA THR A 431 -1.87 -11.90 14.52
C THR A 431 -1.02 -11.79 13.25
N ILE A 432 -1.65 -11.62 12.08
CA ILE A 432 -0.94 -11.65 10.78
C ILE A 432 0.03 -10.49 10.67
N LEU A 433 -0.45 -9.25 10.80
CA LEU A 433 0.40 -8.06 10.69
C LEU A 433 1.44 -7.96 11.81
N THR A 434 1.11 -8.44 13.02
CA THR A 434 2.08 -8.52 14.12
C THR A 434 3.21 -9.49 13.82
N GLN A 435 2.91 -10.66 13.21
CA GLN A 435 3.91 -11.62 12.77
C GLN A 435 4.84 -11.02 11.71
N ASP A 436 4.28 -10.29 10.74
CA ASP A 436 5.06 -9.64 9.68
C ASP A 436 6.04 -8.59 10.23
N LEU A 437 5.56 -7.73 11.13
CA LEU A 437 6.40 -6.71 11.76
C LEU A 437 7.47 -7.32 12.67
N THR A 438 7.15 -8.38 13.41
CA THR A 438 8.14 -9.11 14.22
C THR A 438 9.23 -9.72 13.32
N ASN A 439 8.84 -10.32 12.19
CA ASN A 439 9.81 -10.84 11.23
C ASN A 439 10.67 -9.73 10.62
N ALA A 440 10.09 -8.57 10.31
CA ALA A 440 10.84 -7.45 9.76
C ALA A 440 11.91 -6.93 10.75
N GLU A 441 11.60 -6.90 12.04
CA GLU A 441 12.55 -6.61 13.10
C GLU A 441 13.68 -7.67 13.17
N ASP A 442 13.31 -8.96 13.20
CA ASP A 442 14.29 -10.06 13.26
C ASP A 442 15.16 -10.12 12.00
N ILE A 443 14.62 -9.85 10.82
CA ILE A 443 15.39 -9.73 9.56
C ILE A 443 16.40 -8.61 9.68
N THR A 444 16.03 -7.45 10.20
CA THR A 444 16.93 -6.32 10.39
C THR A 444 18.09 -6.68 11.31
N VAL A 445 17.82 -7.33 12.45
CA VAL A 445 18.85 -7.83 13.35
C VAL A 445 19.79 -8.81 12.61
N GLY A 446 19.22 -9.74 11.83
CA GLY A 446 19.98 -10.72 11.06
C GLY A 446 20.85 -10.08 9.96
N MET A 447 20.37 -9.04 9.29
CA MET A 447 21.13 -8.33 8.25
C MET A 447 22.41 -7.67 8.77
N HIS A 448 22.44 -7.26 10.03
CA HIS A 448 23.65 -6.71 10.65
C HIS A 448 24.76 -7.76 10.89
N SER A 449 24.43 -9.05 10.78
CA SER A 449 25.46 -10.10 10.91
C SER A 449 26.55 -9.94 9.86
N PRO A 450 27.84 -10.07 10.24
CA PRO A 450 28.93 -10.08 9.27
C PRO A 450 28.86 -11.23 8.26
N SER A 451 28.16 -12.32 8.59
CA SER A 451 27.99 -13.49 7.73
C SER A 451 26.88 -13.34 6.69
N PHE A 452 26.06 -12.29 6.78
CA PHE A 452 25.01 -11.98 5.83
C PHE A 452 25.49 -10.88 4.87
N ASP A 453 25.47 -11.16 3.58
CA ASP A 453 25.96 -10.24 2.52
C ASP A 453 24.82 -9.61 1.72
N GLY A 454 23.62 -10.26 1.67
CA GLY A 454 22.45 -9.76 0.94
C GLY A 454 21.38 -10.80 0.80
N HIS A 455 20.22 -10.35 0.29
CA HIS A 455 19.03 -11.17 0.08
C HIS A 455 19.20 -12.05 -1.16
N ARG A 456 18.92 -13.33 -1.02
CA ARG A 456 18.87 -14.32 -2.10
C ARG A 456 17.42 -14.62 -2.41
N LEU A 457 16.95 -14.06 -3.51
CA LEU A 457 15.54 -14.07 -3.87
C LEU A 457 15.19 -15.26 -4.76
N SER A 458 13.96 -15.75 -4.63
CA SER A 458 13.36 -16.65 -5.61
C SER A 458 13.13 -15.92 -6.93
N ARG A 459 13.62 -16.48 -8.04
CA ARG A 459 13.47 -15.89 -9.37
C ARG A 459 12.01 -15.77 -9.84
N GLU A 460 11.11 -16.55 -9.28
CA GLU A 460 9.69 -16.57 -9.65
C GLU A 460 8.82 -15.90 -8.58
N GLN A 461 9.00 -16.27 -7.33
CA GLN A 461 8.07 -15.85 -6.26
C GLN A 461 8.40 -14.48 -5.67
N GLU A 462 9.67 -14.06 -5.71
CA GLU A 462 10.15 -12.82 -5.12
C GLU A 462 10.67 -11.82 -6.17
N MET A 463 10.31 -12.03 -7.45
CA MET A 463 10.74 -11.12 -8.52
C MET A 463 10.17 -9.70 -8.37
N THR A 464 9.08 -9.51 -7.62
CA THR A 464 8.52 -8.19 -7.32
C THR A 464 9.46 -7.38 -6.44
N ILE A 465 10.11 -8.01 -5.46
CA ILE A 465 11.16 -7.40 -4.63
C ILE A 465 12.34 -7.00 -5.51
N PHE A 466 12.81 -7.91 -6.35
CA PHE A 466 13.93 -7.62 -7.25
C PHE A 466 13.58 -6.48 -8.24
N ASN A 467 12.35 -6.47 -8.77
CA ASN A 467 11.87 -5.40 -9.63
C ASN A 467 11.85 -4.04 -8.95
N HIS A 468 11.47 -3.98 -7.67
CA HIS A 468 11.52 -2.75 -6.89
C HIS A 468 12.92 -2.12 -6.94
N HIS A 469 13.95 -2.93 -6.68
CA HIS A 469 15.33 -2.46 -6.69
C HIS A 469 15.84 -2.07 -8.09
N ARG A 470 15.44 -2.81 -9.13
CA ARG A 470 15.75 -2.44 -10.52
C ARG A 470 15.14 -1.10 -10.91
N VAL A 471 13.88 -0.88 -10.54
CA VAL A 471 13.21 0.41 -10.78
C VAL A 471 13.89 1.54 -10.02
N ALA A 472 14.25 1.30 -8.75
CA ALA A 472 14.97 2.29 -7.95
C ALA A 472 16.30 2.69 -8.60
N ASP A 473 17.03 1.74 -9.22
CA ASP A 473 18.30 2.01 -9.89
C ASP A 473 18.15 3.03 -11.04
N HIS A 474 17.02 3.04 -11.78
CA HIS A 474 16.79 4.07 -12.80
C HIS A 474 16.73 5.47 -12.20
N TYR A 475 16.12 5.65 -11.04
CA TYR A 475 16.08 6.94 -10.36
C TYR A 475 17.41 7.31 -9.71
N LEU A 476 18.15 6.33 -9.22
CA LEU A 476 19.40 6.53 -8.47
C LEU A 476 20.59 6.84 -9.38
N TRP A 477 20.69 6.17 -10.53
CA TRP A 477 21.92 6.10 -11.33
C TRP A 477 21.76 6.64 -12.77
N THR A 478 20.55 7.04 -13.18
CA THR A 478 20.34 7.77 -14.45
C THR A 478 20.01 9.23 -14.14
N ASP A 479 20.44 10.13 -15.06
CA ASP A 479 20.20 11.59 -14.95
C ASP A 479 18.74 11.96 -15.26
#